data_8e0e1114a461424e034b01789a1b9ed3
#
_entry.id   8e0e1114a461424e034b01789a1b9ed3
#
_cell.length_a   1.000
_cell.length_b   1.000
_cell.length_c   1.000
_cell.angle_alpha   90.00
_cell.angle_beta   90.00
_cell.angle_gamma   90.00
#
_symmetry.space_group_name_H-M   'P 1'
#
loop_
_entity.id
_entity.type
_entity.pdbx_description
1 polymer ?
#
loop_
_entity_poly.entity_id
_entity_poly.type
_entity_poly.pdbx_seq_one_letter_code
_entity_poly.pdbx_strand_id
1 'polypeptide(L)'
;MRITDIREHSIPVSRYADPAMPSGGLTTSVVAVVTDVSRNGKPVTGYGYASVGRFAQGGLIRERFAPRLLNAPDAALADEAGTNLDPFRAWQAMMAGEKPGGHGERCVAVGALDMAIWDAAAKIAGLPLYRFLADRLGRKVAVSPHVCVYAGGGYRYPHDDLARLADELRRIADLGYTHAKIKIGGVDPDRDCARIEAAAAQLPSSRHLAVDAMNTYDAQTSRAAVAMLAPFDLWWFEDICEPLDFALQADVAARYDPPIAAGEALFSLAEAKLLDLHGGLRKDRDVLVFDPVHCYGLPGYLQIVDHFTTRGWPHDAFWPHGGHLFCLHVVAALGLGGAEINPFAFRPFRGLADGAMVAAGQASVPQAPGIGFELHRETWAAFRTAFGG
;
A
#
# COMPACT_ATOMS: atom_id res chain seq x y z
N MET A 1 28.37 -8.25 -7.89
CA MET A 1 26.90 -7.96 -7.94
C MET A 1 26.72 -6.48 -7.99
N ARG A 2 26.09 -5.95 -9.05
CA ARG A 2 25.83 -4.52 -9.22
C ARG A 2 24.51 -4.26 -9.93
N ILE A 3 23.98 -3.06 -9.71
CA ILE A 3 22.90 -2.49 -10.51
C ILE A 3 23.56 -1.87 -11.75
N THR A 4 23.15 -2.32 -12.94
CA THR A 4 23.73 -1.87 -14.21
C THR A 4 22.92 -0.77 -14.88
N ASP A 5 21.62 -0.71 -14.60
CA ASP A 5 20.73 0.31 -15.16
C ASP A 5 19.49 0.49 -14.26
N ILE A 6 18.95 1.69 -14.22
CA ILE A 6 17.68 2.02 -13.57
C ILE A 6 16.86 2.85 -14.54
N ARG A 7 15.65 2.38 -14.85
CA ARG A 7 14.72 3.05 -15.76
C ARG A 7 13.47 3.45 -15.01
N GLU A 8 12.91 4.60 -15.38
CA GLU A 8 11.66 5.10 -14.85
C GLU A 8 10.77 5.62 -15.97
N HIS A 9 9.47 5.32 -15.91
CA HIS A 9 8.45 5.88 -16.77
C HIS A 9 7.22 6.25 -15.96
N SER A 10 6.59 7.37 -16.31
CA SER A 10 5.28 7.75 -15.80
C SER A 10 4.19 7.12 -16.64
N ILE A 11 3.26 6.41 -16.02
CA ILE A 11 2.10 5.83 -16.71
C ILE A 11 0.78 6.28 -16.06
N PRO A 12 -0.32 6.38 -16.84
CA PRO A 12 -1.63 6.71 -16.28
C PRO A 12 -2.19 5.57 -15.44
N VAL A 13 -2.94 5.93 -14.39
CA VAL A 13 -3.75 5.00 -13.59
C VAL A 13 -5.16 5.55 -13.43
N SER A 14 -6.15 4.66 -13.26
CA SER A 14 -7.55 5.05 -13.09
C SER A 14 -8.06 4.65 -11.70
N ARG A 15 -8.73 5.59 -11.02
CA ARG A 15 -9.44 5.32 -9.74
C ARG A 15 -10.68 4.46 -9.91
N TYR A 16 -11.20 4.35 -11.12
CA TYR A 16 -12.48 3.69 -11.39
C TYR A 16 -12.28 2.35 -12.08
N ALA A 17 -13.24 1.44 -11.89
CA ALA A 17 -13.33 0.19 -12.60
C ALA A 17 -13.43 0.39 -14.12
N ASP A 18 -14.12 1.45 -14.56
CA ASP A 18 -14.19 1.90 -15.94
C ASP A 18 -13.06 2.92 -16.20
N PRO A 19 -12.02 2.58 -16.97
CA PRO A 19 -10.90 3.47 -17.24
C PRO A 19 -11.28 4.67 -18.13
N ALA A 20 -12.45 4.67 -18.76
CA ALA A 20 -12.97 5.82 -19.51
C ALA A 20 -13.44 6.95 -18.55
N MET A 21 -13.65 6.66 -17.28
CA MET A 21 -14.03 7.67 -16.30
C MET A 21 -12.82 8.54 -15.93
N PRO A 22 -12.98 9.89 -15.94
CA PRO A 22 -11.87 10.79 -15.61
C PRO A 22 -11.35 10.60 -14.19
N SER A 23 -10.04 10.39 -14.06
CA SER A 23 -9.33 10.22 -12.77
C SER A 23 -8.43 11.42 -12.43
N GLY A 24 -8.71 12.60 -13.00
CA GLY A 24 -7.94 13.82 -12.74
C GLY A 24 -6.50 13.79 -13.26
N GLY A 25 -6.21 12.99 -14.29
CA GLY A 25 -4.86 12.86 -14.84
C GLY A 25 -3.90 12.11 -13.91
N LEU A 26 -4.41 11.27 -13.02
CA LEU A 26 -3.58 10.50 -12.08
C LEU A 26 -2.58 9.62 -12.83
N THR A 27 -1.32 9.70 -12.40
CA THR A 27 -0.21 8.92 -12.94
C THR A 27 0.55 8.23 -11.81
N THR A 28 1.35 7.22 -12.14
CA THR A 28 2.33 6.64 -11.22
C THR A 28 3.67 6.45 -11.93
N SER A 29 4.77 6.53 -11.20
CA SER A 29 6.08 6.11 -11.70
C SER A 29 6.21 4.60 -11.62
N VAL A 30 6.59 3.97 -12.73
CA VAL A 30 7.04 2.58 -12.79
C VAL A 30 8.56 2.55 -12.90
N VAL A 31 9.19 1.57 -12.25
CA VAL A 31 10.65 1.46 -12.16
C VAL A 31 11.10 0.06 -12.54
N ALA A 32 12.22 -0.02 -13.27
CA ALA A 32 12.97 -1.25 -13.51
C ALA A 32 14.41 -1.09 -13.01
N VAL A 33 14.86 -1.99 -12.15
CA VAL A 33 16.24 -2.09 -11.65
C VAL A 33 16.90 -3.30 -12.31
N VAL A 34 17.85 -3.06 -13.20
CA VAL A 34 18.57 -4.10 -13.97
C VAL A 34 19.87 -4.45 -13.25
N THR A 35 20.14 -5.74 -13.09
CA THR A 35 21.35 -6.23 -12.44
C THR A 35 22.30 -6.90 -13.43
N ASP A 36 23.57 -7.13 -13.02
CA ASP A 36 24.54 -7.90 -13.79
C ASP A 36 24.36 -9.42 -13.66
N VAL A 37 23.42 -9.88 -12.84
CA VAL A 37 23.07 -11.31 -12.75
C VAL A 37 22.25 -11.72 -13.96
N SER A 38 22.67 -12.79 -14.62
CA SER A 38 21.94 -13.34 -15.78
C SER A 38 21.25 -14.65 -15.42
N ARG A 39 19.99 -14.78 -15.85
CA ARG A 39 19.23 -16.03 -15.84
C ARG A 39 18.61 -16.26 -17.21
N ASN A 40 18.77 -17.46 -17.75
CA ASN A 40 18.28 -17.82 -19.08
C ASN A 40 18.71 -16.82 -20.17
N GLY A 41 19.95 -16.30 -20.08
CA GLY A 41 20.51 -15.36 -21.05
C GLY A 41 19.99 -13.92 -20.96
N LYS A 42 19.19 -13.60 -19.91
CA LYS A 42 18.66 -12.25 -19.68
C LYS A 42 19.09 -11.74 -18.30
N PRO A 43 19.35 -10.42 -18.16
CA PRO A 43 19.64 -9.84 -16.85
C PRO A 43 18.41 -9.97 -15.92
N VAL A 44 18.66 -10.31 -14.67
CA VAL A 44 17.61 -10.27 -13.66
C VAL A 44 17.23 -8.82 -13.43
N THR A 45 15.93 -8.53 -13.61
CA THR A 45 15.38 -7.20 -13.48
C THR A 45 14.27 -7.22 -12.42
N GLY A 46 14.39 -6.34 -11.46
CA GLY A 46 13.31 -6.09 -10.48
C GLY A 46 12.45 -4.93 -10.93
N TYR A 47 11.16 -5.02 -10.59
CA TYR A 47 10.16 -4.03 -10.95
C TYR A 47 9.49 -3.46 -9.70
N GLY A 48 9.10 -2.18 -9.80
CA GLY A 48 8.37 -1.49 -8.75
C GLY A 48 7.55 -0.34 -9.32
N TYR A 49 6.72 0.24 -8.49
CA TYR A 49 5.96 1.44 -8.82
C TYR A 49 5.60 2.24 -7.56
N ALA A 50 5.22 3.49 -7.77
CA ALA A 50 5.07 4.48 -6.71
C ALA A 50 3.75 4.35 -5.92
N SER A 51 3.22 3.13 -5.75
CA SER A 51 1.94 2.87 -5.13
C SER A 51 0.77 3.61 -5.83
N VAL A 52 -0.37 3.74 -5.16
CA VAL A 52 -1.56 4.39 -5.73
C VAL A 52 -1.91 5.65 -4.94
N GLY A 53 -2.68 6.56 -5.55
CA GLY A 53 -3.13 7.78 -4.89
C GLY A 53 -2.12 8.95 -4.93
N ARG A 54 -0.88 8.73 -5.37
CA ARG A 54 0.14 9.78 -5.57
C ARG A 54 0.47 9.89 -7.05
N PHE A 55 0.84 11.11 -7.49
CA PHE A 55 1.33 11.34 -8.86
C PHE A 55 2.74 10.74 -9.05
N ALA A 56 3.18 10.63 -10.30
CA ALA A 56 4.50 10.11 -10.63
C ALA A 56 5.64 11.00 -10.09
N GLN A 57 6.70 10.36 -9.55
CA GLN A 57 7.87 11.01 -8.93
C GLN A 57 9.12 10.93 -9.83
N GLY A 58 8.94 10.87 -11.15
CA GLY A 58 10.01 10.58 -12.10
C GLY A 58 11.27 11.44 -11.97
N GLY A 59 11.13 12.74 -11.73
CA GLY A 59 12.27 13.65 -11.51
C GLY A 59 13.09 13.26 -10.28
N LEU A 60 12.44 12.97 -9.16
CA LEU A 60 13.13 12.54 -7.94
C LEU A 60 13.86 11.20 -8.14
N ILE A 61 13.22 10.26 -8.84
CA ILE A 61 13.81 8.95 -9.13
C ILE A 61 15.04 9.11 -10.02
N ARG A 62 14.90 9.74 -11.21
CA ARG A 62 15.96 9.83 -12.22
C ARG A 62 17.12 10.72 -11.83
N GLU A 63 16.85 11.85 -11.16
CA GLU A 63 17.86 12.88 -10.93
C GLU A 63 18.49 12.82 -9.54
N ARG A 64 17.82 12.18 -8.58
CA ARG A 64 18.28 12.16 -7.19
C ARG A 64 18.65 10.77 -6.69
N PHE A 65 17.74 9.79 -6.75
CA PHE A 65 17.94 8.51 -6.08
C PHE A 65 18.60 7.44 -6.96
N ALA A 66 18.22 7.31 -8.23
CA ALA A 66 18.86 6.36 -9.14
C ALA A 66 20.38 6.62 -9.31
N PRO A 67 20.88 7.87 -9.46
CA PRO A 67 22.32 8.12 -9.53
C PRO A 67 23.08 7.68 -8.28
N ARG A 68 22.49 7.70 -7.09
CA ARG A 68 23.14 7.25 -5.86
C ARG A 68 23.37 5.74 -5.87
N LEU A 69 22.45 4.98 -6.44
CA LEU A 69 22.59 3.52 -6.60
C LEU A 69 23.59 3.17 -7.71
N LEU A 70 23.49 3.84 -8.86
CA LEU A 70 24.35 3.57 -10.01
C LEU A 70 25.82 3.96 -9.77
N ASN A 71 26.08 4.97 -8.94
CA ASN A 71 27.42 5.42 -8.59
C ASN A 71 27.96 4.81 -7.29
N ALA A 72 27.16 4.01 -6.58
CA ALA A 72 27.61 3.34 -5.38
C ALA A 72 28.65 2.25 -5.73
N PRO A 73 29.70 2.05 -4.91
CA PRO A 73 30.59 0.91 -5.09
C PRO A 73 29.81 -0.41 -5.03
N ASP A 74 30.14 -1.36 -5.92
CA ASP A 74 29.42 -2.65 -6.01
C ASP A 74 29.31 -3.37 -4.64
N ALA A 75 30.39 -3.36 -3.85
CA ALA A 75 30.41 -3.94 -2.51
C ALA A 75 29.49 -3.24 -1.51
N ALA A 76 29.10 -1.98 -1.77
CA ALA A 76 28.21 -1.23 -0.89
C ALA A 76 26.73 -1.63 -1.07
N LEU A 77 26.39 -2.27 -2.20
CA LEU A 77 25.02 -2.70 -2.51
C LEU A 77 24.84 -4.22 -2.38
N ALA A 78 25.93 -4.99 -2.30
CA ALA A 78 25.92 -6.44 -2.25
C ALA A 78 25.73 -6.97 -0.82
N ASP A 79 25.20 -8.18 -0.71
CA ASP A 79 25.22 -8.96 0.51
C ASP A 79 26.66 -9.33 0.93
N GLU A 80 26.84 -9.92 2.11
CA GLU A 80 28.17 -10.29 2.63
C GLU A 80 28.89 -11.28 1.72
N ALA A 81 28.16 -12.15 1.04
CA ALA A 81 28.73 -13.14 0.11
C ALA A 81 29.05 -12.54 -1.27
N GLY A 82 28.57 -11.32 -1.57
CA GLY A 82 28.71 -10.68 -2.87
C GLY A 82 27.89 -11.35 -3.99
N THR A 83 26.93 -12.19 -3.63
CA THR A 83 26.17 -13.02 -4.58
C THR A 83 24.77 -12.48 -4.86
N ASN A 84 24.26 -11.55 -4.04
CA ASN A 84 22.95 -10.94 -4.18
C ASN A 84 23.02 -9.44 -3.84
N LEU A 85 21.97 -8.69 -4.19
CA LEU A 85 21.74 -7.36 -3.65
C LEU A 85 21.33 -7.47 -2.18
N ASP A 86 21.83 -6.53 -1.37
CA ASP A 86 21.30 -6.28 -0.03
C ASP A 86 20.36 -5.08 -0.07
N PRO A 87 19.03 -5.28 0.02
CA PRO A 87 18.07 -4.18 -0.06
C PRO A 87 18.25 -3.13 1.04
N PHE A 88 18.71 -3.52 2.24
CA PHE A 88 18.96 -2.56 3.33
C PHE A 88 20.16 -1.67 3.03
N ARG A 89 21.25 -2.22 2.47
CA ARG A 89 22.41 -1.45 2.04
C ARG A 89 22.07 -0.52 0.87
N ALA A 90 21.30 -1.01 -0.10
CA ALA A 90 20.82 -0.20 -1.20
C ALA A 90 19.94 0.97 -0.70
N TRP A 91 19.05 0.72 0.26
CA TRP A 91 18.26 1.76 0.91
C TRP A 91 19.15 2.79 1.61
N GLN A 92 20.17 2.36 2.37
CA GLN A 92 21.14 3.25 3.00
C GLN A 92 21.86 4.13 1.98
N ALA A 93 22.25 3.58 0.83
CA ALA A 93 22.87 4.34 -0.27
C ALA A 93 21.90 5.41 -0.82
N MET A 94 20.62 5.08 -1.02
CA MET A 94 19.61 6.06 -1.44
C MET A 94 19.43 7.17 -0.41
N MET A 95 19.40 6.83 0.87
CA MET A 95 19.15 7.77 1.96
C MET A 95 20.39 8.57 2.41
N ALA A 96 21.57 8.27 1.87
CA ALA A 96 22.81 8.96 2.25
C ALA A 96 22.72 10.46 1.95
N GLY A 97 22.95 11.28 2.99
CA GLY A 97 22.91 12.74 2.89
C GLY A 97 21.51 13.34 2.78
N GLU A 98 20.45 12.57 2.97
CA GLU A 98 19.09 13.12 3.03
C GLU A 98 18.90 13.99 4.27
N LYS A 99 18.37 15.20 4.06
CA LYS A 99 18.01 16.09 5.18
C LYS A 99 16.73 15.60 5.85
N PRO A 100 16.64 15.62 7.19
CA PRO A 100 15.41 15.30 7.90
C PRO A 100 14.29 16.31 7.60
N GLY A 101 13.04 15.92 7.84
CA GLY A 101 11.85 16.74 7.59
C GLY A 101 11.44 16.78 6.11
N GLY A 102 10.33 17.44 5.80
CA GLY A 102 9.80 17.55 4.44
C GLY A 102 9.46 16.19 3.82
N HIS A 103 8.80 15.33 4.60
CA HIS A 103 8.35 14.01 4.14
C HIS A 103 7.20 14.17 3.15
N GLY A 104 7.10 13.26 2.18
CA GLY A 104 6.11 13.33 1.11
C GLY A 104 6.58 12.60 -0.15
N GLU A 105 6.53 13.25 -1.31
CA GLU A 105 6.81 12.65 -2.61
C GLU A 105 8.19 11.98 -2.73
N ARG A 106 9.21 12.51 -2.06
CA ARG A 106 10.54 11.87 -2.03
C ARG A 106 10.53 10.50 -1.33
N CYS A 107 9.65 10.33 -0.34
CA CYS A 107 9.50 9.06 0.37
C CYS A 107 8.97 7.99 -0.58
N VAL A 108 7.96 8.36 -1.38
CA VAL A 108 7.35 7.52 -2.41
C VAL A 108 8.34 7.17 -3.52
N ALA A 109 9.18 8.13 -3.94
CA ALA A 109 10.23 7.89 -4.93
C ALA A 109 11.26 6.84 -4.46
N VAL A 110 11.68 6.92 -3.19
CA VAL A 110 12.55 5.91 -2.56
C VAL A 110 11.83 4.57 -2.48
N GLY A 111 10.56 4.55 -2.08
CA GLY A 111 9.78 3.32 -1.95
C GLY A 111 9.56 2.58 -3.27
N ALA A 112 9.36 3.30 -4.37
CA ALA A 112 9.25 2.70 -5.70
C ALA A 112 10.55 1.99 -6.13
N LEU A 113 11.71 2.63 -5.90
CA LEU A 113 13.01 2.02 -6.14
C LEU A 113 13.28 0.84 -5.20
N ASP A 114 12.96 0.99 -3.93
CA ASP A 114 13.11 -0.06 -2.91
C ASP A 114 12.29 -1.30 -3.26
N MET A 115 11.03 -1.14 -3.68
CA MET A 115 10.19 -2.23 -4.17
C MET A 115 10.89 -2.99 -5.31
N ALA A 116 11.46 -2.28 -6.30
CA ALA A 116 12.16 -2.90 -7.42
C ALA A 116 13.44 -3.62 -6.97
N ILE A 117 14.17 -3.10 -5.99
CA ILE A 117 15.35 -3.73 -5.42
C ILE A 117 14.98 -5.01 -4.67
N TRP A 118 13.93 -5.00 -3.85
CA TRP A 118 13.43 -6.19 -3.18
C TRP A 118 12.97 -7.27 -4.17
N ASP A 119 12.29 -6.87 -5.24
CA ASP A 119 11.87 -7.79 -6.31
C ASP A 119 13.08 -8.41 -7.00
N ALA A 120 14.10 -7.61 -7.37
CA ALA A 120 15.35 -8.11 -7.97
C ALA A 120 16.07 -9.09 -7.03
N ALA A 121 16.27 -8.73 -5.77
CA ALA A 121 16.98 -9.55 -4.79
C ALA A 121 16.26 -10.88 -4.54
N ALA A 122 14.94 -10.88 -4.42
CA ALA A 122 14.15 -12.10 -4.26
C ALA A 122 14.20 -12.98 -5.53
N LYS A 123 14.19 -12.40 -6.74
CA LYS A 123 14.40 -13.11 -8.01
C LYS A 123 15.77 -13.73 -8.11
N ILE A 124 16.84 -13.03 -7.69
CA ILE A 124 18.20 -13.56 -7.63
C ILE A 124 18.28 -14.74 -6.65
N ALA A 125 17.62 -14.64 -5.49
CA ALA A 125 17.54 -15.74 -4.52
C ALA A 125 16.69 -16.92 -5.02
N GLY A 126 15.85 -16.73 -6.05
CA GLY A 126 14.92 -17.75 -6.55
C GLY A 126 13.73 -18.00 -5.61
N LEU A 127 13.40 -17.03 -4.77
CA LEU A 127 12.37 -17.11 -3.74
C LEU A 127 11.25 -16.10 -4.00
N PRO A 128 9.99 -16.42 -3.66
CA PRO A 128 8.96 -15.40 -3.55
C PRO A 128 9.34 -14.41 -2.44
N LEU A 129 9.00 -13.13 -2.65
CA LEU A 129 9.46 -12.04 -1.80
C LEU A 129 9.14 -12.26 -0.31
N TYR A 130 7.97 -12.79 0.02
CA TYR A 130 7.59 -12.99 1.44
C TYR A 130 8.53 -13.96 2.17
N ARG A 131 9.04 -15.01 1.49
CA ARG A 131 10.03 -15.92 2.06
C ARG A 131 11.39 -15.26 2.16
N PHE A 132 11.82 -14.61 1.07
CA PHE A 132 13.10 -13.90 1.06
C PHE A 132 13.14 -12.84 2.18
N LEU A 133 12.06 -12.07 2.38
CA LEU A 133 11.97 -11.07 3.45
C LEU A 133 12.01 -11.72 4.83
N ALA A 134 11.24 -12.80 5.06
CA ALA A 134 11.25 -13.51 6.34
C ALA A 134 12.65 -14.06 6.68
N ASP A 135 13.35 -14.64 5.70
CA ASP A 135 14.70 -15.13 5.87
C ASP A 135 15.68 -14.00 6.21
N ARG A 136 15.57 -12.85 5.53
CA ARG A 136 16.41 -11.65 5.79
C ARG A 136 16.17 -11.06 7.18
N LEU A 137 14.98 -11.20 7.73
CA LEU A 137 14.63 -10.76 9.08
C LEU A 137 14.91 -11.83 10.15
N GLY A 138 15.46 -12.99 9.77
CA GLY A 138 15.76 -14.08 10.70
C GLY A 138 14.52 -14.69 11.37
N ARG A 139 13.35 -14.58 10.73
CA ARG A 139 12.10 -15.12 11.28
C ARG A 139 12.11 -16.65 11.21
N LYS A 140 12.07 -17.28 12.40
CA LYS A 140 12.07 -18.74 12.54
C LYS A 140 10.69 -19.38 12.45
N VAL A 141 9.64 -18.56 12.38
CA VAL A 141 8.24 -19.03 12.30
C VAL A 141 7.89 -19.29 10.84
N ALA A 142 7.21 -20.38 10.57
CA ALA A 142 6.68 -20.67 9.24
C ALA A 142 5.73 -19.53 8.80
N VAL A 143 6.07 -18.87 7.71
CA VAL A 143 5.23 -17.80 7.14
C VAL A 143 4.10 -18.41 6.32
N SER A 144 2.86 -17.95 6.55
CA SER A 144 1.71 -18.40 5.78
C SER A 144 1.71 -17.77 4.39
N PRO A 145 1.48 -18.55 3.32
CA PRO A 145 1.24 -17.99 1.99
C PRO A 145 -0.20 -17.46 1.84
N HIS A 146 -1.03 -17.55 2.87
CA HIS A 146 -2.41 -17.05 2.88
C HIS A 146 -2.51 -15.87 3.82
N VAL A 147 -3.10 -14.79 3.35
CA VAL A 147 -3.29 -13.54 4.10
C VAL A 147 -4.74 -13.08 4.02
N CYS A 148 -5.22 -12.45 5.08
CA CYS A 148 -6.51 -11.77 5.06
C CYS A 148 -6.45 -10.59 4.09
N VAL A 149 -7.53 -10.38 3.34
CA VAL A 149 -7.64 -9.27 2.40
C VAL A 149 -9.02 -8.62 2.49
N TYR A 150 -9.05 -7.31 2.25
CA TYR A 150 -10.27 -6.57 2.02
C TYR A 150 -10.24 -5.83 0.70
N ALA A 151 -11.41 -5.51 0.15
CA ALA A 151 -11.50 -4.78 -1.11
C ALA A 151 -11.55 -3.28 -0.88
N GLY A 152 -10.57 -2.53 -1.41
CA GLY A 152 -10.62 -1.09 -1.56
C GLY A 152 -11.37 -0.70 -2.85
N GLY A 153 -12.12 0.43 -2.79
CA GLY A 153 -12.89 0.93 -3.93
C GLY A 153 -13.95 1.93 -3.50
N GLY A 154 -15.13 1.82 -4.10
CA GLY A 154 -16.30 2.62 -3.73
C GLY A 154 -16.09 4.12 -3.92
N TYR A 155 -15.29 4.55 -4.90
CA TYR A 155 -15.17 5.95 -5.28
C TYR A 155 -16.52 6.49 -5.78
N ARG A 156 -16.74 7.80 -5.64
CA ARG A 156 -17.99 8.41 -6.08
C ARG A 156 -18.09 8.40 -7.59
N TYR A 157 -19.20 7.86 -8.06
CA TYR A 157 -19.56 7.90 -9.47
C TYR A 157 -20.25 9.21 -9.80
N PRO A 158 -19.94 9.87 -10.93
CA PRO A 158 -20.57 11.13 -11.32
C PRO A 158 -22.07 11.00 -11.63
N HIS A 159 -22.51 9.78 -12.02
CA HIS A 159 -23.91 9.46 -12.34
C HIS A 159 -24.30 8.13 -11.73
N ASP A 160 -25.55 7.99 -11.30
CA ASP A 160 -26.12 6.76 -10.72
C ASP A 160 -25.29 6.18 -9.58
N ASP A 161 -24.72 7.04 -8.74
CA ASP A 161 -23.71 6.72 -7.75
C ASP A 161 -24.10 5.54 -6.86
N LEU A 162 -25.30 5.57 -6.25
CA LEU A 162 -25.74 4.51 -5.34
C LEU A 162 -25.92 3.15 -6.04
N ALA A 163 -26.51 3.15 -7.24
CA ALA A 163 -26.72 1.93 -8.00
C ALA A 163 -25.39 1.32 -8.45
N ARG A 164 -24.44 2.14 -8.93
CA ARG A 164 -23.10 1.70 -9.34
C ARG A 164 -22.27 1.23 -8.15
N LEU A 165 -22.37 1.91 -7.00
CA LEU A 165 -21.71 1.48 -5.77
C LEU A 165 -22.23 0.12 -5.31
N ALA A 166 -23.56 -0.07 -5.27
CA ALA A 166 -24.17 -1.34 -4.91
C ALA A 166 -23.74 -2.48 -5.87
N ASP A 167 -23.66 -2.20 -7.19
CA ASP A 167 -23.15 -3.17 -8.17
C ASP A 167 -21.68 -3.50 -7.93
N GLU A 168 -20.83 -2.51 -7.67
CA GLU A 168 -19.42 -2.71 -7.34
C GLU A 168 -19.26 -3.60 -6.11
N LEU A 169 -19.98 -3.30 -5.02
CA LEU A 169 -19.89 -4.08 -3.76
C LEU A 169 -20.42 -5.52 -3.94
N ARG A 170 -21.51 -5.71 -4.70
CA ARG A 170 -21.98 -7.05 -5.02
C ARG A 170 -20.91 -7.86 -5.77
N ARG A 171 -20.29 -7.28 -6.78
CA ARG A 171 -19.18 -7.92 -7.53
C ARG A 171 -17.97 -8.21 -6.65
N ILE A 172 -17.67 -7.34 -5.68
CA ILE A 172 -16.63 -7.58 -4.65
C ILE A 172 -16.98 -8.81 -3.81
N ALA A 173 -18.22 -8.90 -3.34
CA ALA A 173 -18.70 -10.07 -2.58
C ALA A 173 -18.65 -11.36 -3.43
N ASP A 174 -19.06 -11.28 -4.71
CA ASP A 174 -18.99 -12.41 -5.66
C ASP A 174 -17.56 -12.92 -5.90
N LEU A 175 -16.54 -12.05 -5.75
CA LEU A 175 -15.13 -12.42 -5.80
C LEU A 175 -14.62 -13.10 -4.51
N GLY A 176 -15.44 -13.20 -3.47
CA GLY A 176 -15.10 -13.86 -2.19
C GLY A 176 -14.57 -12.94 -1.10
N TYR A 177 -14.53 -11.62 -1.33
CA TYR A 177 -14.18 -10.67 -0.27
C TYR A 177 -15.31 -10.59 0.76
N THR A 178 -14.95 -10.60 2.03
CA THR A 178 -15.90 -10.45 3.13
C THR A 178 -15.96 -9.03 3.67
N HIS A 179 -14.91 -8.24 3.45
CA HIS A 179 -14.79 -6.86 3.90
C HIS A 179 -14.50 -5.94 2.72
N ALA A 180 -15.02 -4.72 2.79
CA ALA A 180 -14.76 -3.70 1.78
C ALA A 180 -14.60 -2.31 2.42
N LYS A 181 -13.94 -1.40 1.71
CA LYS A 181 -13.79 0.01 2.06
C LYS A 181 -14.35 0.88 0.94
N ILE A 182 -15.18 1.88 1.31
CA ILE A 182 -15.73 2.87 0.39
C ILE A 182 -15.31 4.28 0.77
N LYS A 183 -15.40 5.22 -0.16
CA LYS A 183 -15.06 6.62 0.07
C LYS A 183 -16.30 7.42 0.47
N ILE A 184 -16.16 8.26 1.53
CA ILE A 184 -17.15 9.21 2.04
C ILE A 184 -16.55 10.61 2.20
N GLY A 185 -17.25 11.55 2.80
CA GLY A 185 -16.77 12.90 3.09
C GLY A 185 -16.88 13.89 1.92
N GLY A 186 -16.76 15.18 2.20
CA GLY A 186 -16.74 16.25 1.19
C GLY A 186 -18.08 16.53 0.48
N VAL A 187 -19.19 15.95 0.94
CA VAL A 187 -20.55 16.17 0.44
C VAL A 187 -21.55 16.22 1.60
N ASP A 188 -22.82 16.38 1.26
CA ASP A 188 -23.94 16.30 2.19
C ASP A 188 -23.92 14.98 2.99
N PRO A 189 -23.97 15.02 4.32
CA PRO A 189 -24.04 13.83 5.20
C PRO A 189 -25.13 12.83 4.83
N ASP A 190 -26.31 13.28 4.38
CA ASP A 190 -27.41 12.40 3.95
C ASP A 190 -26.99 11.53 2.75
N ARG A 191 -26.18 12.06 1.85
CA ARG A 191 -25.65 11.29 0.73
C ARG A 191 -24.61 10.27 1.19
N ASP A 192 -23.81 10.58 2.17
CA ASP A 192 -22.87 9.62 2.75
C ASP A 192 -23.61 8.50 3.49
N CYS A 193 -24.67 8.82 4.26
CA CYS A 193 -25.55 7.81 4.86
C CYS A 193 -26.11 6.86 3.80
N ALA A 194 -26.71 7.40 2.72
CA ALA A 194 -27.26 6.58 1.65
C ALA A 194 -26.22 5.68 0.97
N ARG A 195 -24.96 6.15 0.82
CA ARG A 195 -23.86 5.35 0.29
C ARG A 195 -23.47 4.21 1.24
N ILE A 196 -23.37 4.49 2.55
CA ILE A 196 -23.06 3.50 3.57
C ILE A 196 -24.16 2.43 3.60
N GLU A 197 -25.43 2.82 3.59
CA GLU A 197 -26.57 1.89 3.54
C GLU A 197 -26.53 1.00 2.30
N ALA A 198 -26.33 1.60 1.11
CA ALA A 198 -26.26 0.87 -0.15
C ALA A 198 -25.10 -0.13 -0.18
N ALA A 199 -23.93 0.23 0.38
CA ALA A 199 -22.77 -0.63 0.48
C ALA A 199 -22.95 -1.73 1.52
N ALA A 200 -23.41 -1.40 2.72
CA ALA A 200 -23.62 -2.36 3.81
C ALA A 200 -24.66 -3.43 3.45
N ALA A 201 -25.65 -3.09 2.63
CA ALA A 201 -26.64 -4.04 2.14
C ALA A 201 -26.07 -5.15 1.24
N GLN A 202 -24.85 -4.98 0.72
CA GLN A 202 -24.17 -5.98 -0.13
C GLN A 202 -23.16 -6.84 0.66
N LEU A 203 -22.96 -6.55 1.94
CA LEU A 203 -22.01 -7.24 2.83
C LEU A 203 -22.76 -8.00 3.93
N PRO A 204 -22.12 -8.93 4.65
CA PRO A 204 -22.78 -9.68 5.74
C PRO A 204 -23.34 -8.77 6.85
N SER A 205 -22.71 -7.64 7.13
CA SER A 205 -23.18 -6.58 8.02
C SER A 205 -22.33 -5.32 7.84
N SER A 206 -22.74 -4.20 8.44
CA SER A 206 -21.98 -2.95 8.48
C SER A 206 -20.60 -3.10 9.15
N ARG A 207 -20.42 -4.07 10.04
CA ARG A 207 -19.11 -4.43 10.63
C ARG A 207 -18.08 -4.98 9.62
N HIS A 208 -18.51 -5.25 8.39
CA HIS A 208 -17.65 -5.67 7.28
C HIS A 208 -17.34 -4.50 6.32
N LEU A 209 -17.83 -3.30 6.64
CA LEU A 209 -17.64 -2.09 5.84
C LEU A 209 -16.75 -1.09 6.57
N ALA A 210 -15.64 -0.72 5.96
CA ALA A 210 -14.85 0.44 6.33
C ALA A 210 -15.26 1.65 5.49
N VAL A 211 -15.13 2.85 6.07
CA VAL A 211 -15.32 4.11 5.36
C VAL A 211 -14.08 4.98 5.47
N ASP A 212 -13.73 5.62 4.37
CA ASP A 212 -12.56 6.46 4.25
C ASP A 212 -12.99 7.88 3.81
N ALA A 213 -12.71 8.85 4.67
CA ALA A 213 -13.11 10.23 4.47
C ALA A 213 -12.14 11.04 3.58
N MET A 214 -11.06 10.44 3.09
CA MET A 214 -10.10 11.11 2.21
C MET A 214 -9.57 12.43 2.79
N ASN A 215 -9.41 12.50 4.11
CA ASN A 215 -8.94 13.68 4.87
C ASN A 215 -9.81 14.94 4.70
N THR A 216 -11.11 14.79 4.46
CA THR A 216 -11.99 15.91 4.07
C THR A 216 -12.65 16.63 5.23
N TYR A 217 -12.65 16.07 6.44
CA TYR A 217 -13.34 16.69 7.58
C TYR A 217 -12.44 17.68 8.34
N ASP A 218 -13.05 18.75 8.81
CA ASP A 218 -12.49 19.72 9.75
C ASP A 218 -13.08 19.54 11.17
N ALA A 219 -12.73 20.43 12.10
CA ALA A 219 -13.19 20.36 13.49
C ALA A 219 -14.72 20.45 13.64
N GLN A 220 -15.42 21.10 12.72
CA GLN A 220 -16.88 21.19 12.76
C GLN A 220 -17.54 19.98 12.12
N THR A 221 -17.10 19.61 10.94
CA THR A 221 -17.70 18.56 10.12
C THR A 221 -17.37 17.16 10.65
N SER A 222 -16.20 16.95 11.29
CA SER A 222 -15.84 15.68 11.92
C SER A 222 -16.78 15.27 13.05
N ARG A 223 -17.29 16.24 13.84
CA ARG A 223 -18.27 15.95 14.90
C ARG A 223 -19.62 15.52 14.33
N ALA A 224 -20.07 16.17 13.26
CA ALA A 224 -21.28 15.75 12.56
C ALA A 224 -21.11 14.36 11.93
N ALA A 225 -19.92 14.07 11.34
CA ALA A 225 -19.59 12.77 10.80
C ALA A 225 -19.63 11.66 11.86
N VAL A 226 -19.02 11.89 13.04
CA VAL A 226 -19.09 10.94 14.18
C VAL A 226 -20.52 10.64 14.57
N ALA A 227 -21.38 11.66 14.71
CA ALA A 227 -22.80 11.46 15.06
C ALA A 227 -23.55 10.68 13.96
N MET A 228 -23.25 10.95 12.70
CA MET A 228 -23.82 10.27 11.53
C MET A 228 -23.39 8.81 11.45
N LEU A 229 -22.12 8.53 11.73
CA LEU A 229 -21.54 7.18 11.59
C LEU A 229 -21.84 6.26 12.78
N ALA A 230 -22.08 6.80 13.97
CA ALA A 230 -22.27 6.02 15.20
C ALA A 230 -23.32 4.90 15.10
N PRO A 231 -24.49 5.06 14.40
CA PRO A 231 -25.49 4.01 14.28
C PRO A 231 -25.07 2.80 13.42
N PHE A 232 -24.04 2.95 12.58
CA PHE A 232 -23.67 1.90 11.60
C PHE A 232 -22.79 0.80 12.17
N ASP A 233 -22.06 1.03 13.29
CA ASP A 233 -21.13 0.07 13.89
C ASP A 233 -20.15 -0.49 12.83
N LEU A 234 -19.41 0.42 12.17
CA LEU A 234 -18.55 0.13 11.03
C LEU A 234 -17.29 -0.63 11.45
N TRP A 235 -16.64 -1.31 10.52
CA TRP A 235 -15.37 -2.00 10.73
C TRP A 235 -14.27 -1.02 11.15
N TRP A 236 -14.10 0.10 10.39
CA TRP A 236 -13.33 1.28 10.82
C TRP A 236 -13.72 2.55 10.06
N PHE A 237 -13.34 3.69 10.64
CA PHE A 237 -13.42 5.01 10.03
C PHE A 237 -12.00 5.53 9.78
N GLU A 238 -11.63 5.77 8.50
CA GLU A 238 -10.27 6.04 8.02
C GLU A 238 -10.12 7.46 7.50
N ASP A 239 -8.89 8.00 7.63
CA ASP A 239 -8.43 9.26 7.03
C ASP A 239 -9.38 10.43 7.26
N ILE A 240 -9.68 10.68 8.52
CA ILE A 240 -10.77 11.54 8.98
C ILE A 240 -10.54 13.00 8.57
N CYS A 241 -9.33 13.53 8.84
CA CYS A 241 -8.98 14.95 8.72
C CYS A 241 -7.57 15.11 8.15
N GLU A 242 -7.08 16.36 8.08
CA GLU A 242 -5.68 16.62 7.73
C GLU A 242 -4.75 15.67 8.49
N PRO A 243 -3.89 14.88 7.81
CA PRO A 243 -3.11 13.80 8.43
C PRO A 243 -2.19 14.26 9.58
N LEU A 244 -1.78 15.52 9.57
CA LEU A 244 -0.94 16.11 10.62
C LEU A 244 -1.73 16.81 11.72
N ASP A 245 -3.07 16.88 11.62
CA ASP A 245 -3.92 17.39 12.72
C ASP A 245 -4.22 16.28 13.74
N PHE A 246 -3.18 15.84 14.44
CA PHE A 246 -3.28 14.80 15.46
C PHE A 246 -4.23 15.18 16.59
N ALA A 247 -4.39 16.48 16.89
CA ALA A 247 -5.30 16.94 17.93
C ALA A 247 -6.75 16.71 17.55
N LEU A 248 -7.13 17.01 16.31
CA LEU A 248 -8.47 16.74 15.78
C LEU A 248 -8.74 15.24 15.69
N GLN A 249 -7.78 14.46 15.23
CA GLN A 249 -7.91 13.00 15.19
C GLN A 249 -8.13 12.43 16.60
N ALA A 250 -7.40 12.92 17.62
CA ALA A 250 -7.59 12.50 19.01
C ALA A 250 -8.97 12.91 19.57
N ASP A 251 -9.48 14.10 19.22
CA ASP A 251 -10.86 14.51 19.57
C ASP A 251 -11.92 13.56 18.98
N VAL A 252 -11.73 13.13 17.73
CA VAL A 252 -12.60 12.15 17.08
C VAL A 252 -12.48 10.78 17.75
N ALA A 253 -11.27 10.28 17.99
CA ALA A 253 -11.03 9.01 18.66
C ALA A 253 -11.68 8.92 20.04
N ALA A 254 -11.70 10.02 20.79
CA ALA A 254 -12.36 10.11 22.08
C ALA A 254 -13.90 10.08 22.02
N ARG A 255 -14.50 10.35 20.86
CA ARG A 255 -15.97 10.47 20.66
C ARG A 255 -16.57 9.33 19.83
N TYR A 256 -15.75 8.62 19.06
CA TYR A 256 -16.17 7.57 18.16
C TYR A 256 -15.69 6.21 18.72
N ASP A 257 -16.62 5.42 19.25
CA ASP A 257 -16.29 4.14 19.90
C ASP A 257 -15.79 3.05 18.94
N PRO A 258 -16.39 2.85 17.72
CA PRO A 258 -15.85 1.88 16.77
C PRO A 258 -14.42 2.22 16.35
N PRO A 259 -13.68 1.26 15.73
CA PRO A 259 -12.30 1.49 15.32
C PRO A 259 -12.12 2.67 14.37
N ILE A 260 -11.01 3.39 14.50
CA ILE A 260 -10.50 4.33 13.50
C ILE A 260 -9.24 3.78 12.86
N ALA A 261 -8.96 4.21 11.62
CA ALA A 261 -7.75 3.83 10.90
C ALA A 261 -7.00 5.08 10.45
N ALA A 262 -5.67 5.06 10.56
CA ALA A 262 -4.82 6.17 10.13
C ALA A 262 -3.44 5.68 9.71
N GLY A 263 -2.75 6.48 8.88
CA GLY A 263 -1.35 6.27 8.57
C GLY A 263 -0.98 6.28 7.10
N GLU A 264 -1.91 6.13 6.13
CA GLU A 264 -1.55 6.08 4.71
C GLU A 264 -0.88 7.37 4.21
N ALA A 265 -1.28 8.51 4.78
CA ALA A 265 -0.76 9.83 4.43
C ALA A 265 0.38 10.31 5.35
N LEU A 266 0.97 9.41 6.16
CA LEU A 266 2.18 9.65 6.95
C LEU A 266 3.34 8.86 6.36
N PHE A 267 4.45 9.54 6.08
CA PHE A 267 5.51 9.02 5.21
C PHE A 267 6.80 8.69 5.93
N SER A 268 6.85 8.83 7.26
CA SER A 268 8.09 8.64 8.00
C SER A 268 7.87 8.13 9.42
N LEU A 269 8.92 7.51 9.98
CA LEU A 269 8.96 7.15 11.39
C LEU A 269 8.72 8.36 12.33
N ALA A 270 9.14 9.56 11.93
CA ALA A 270 8.94 10.75 12.73
C ALA A 270 7.45 11.11 12.85
N GLU A 271 6.71 11.07 11.73
CA GLU A 271 5.27 11.32 11.69
C GLU A 271 4.50 10.19 12.40
N ALA A 272 4.91 8.93 12.17
CA ALA A 272 4.34 7.78 12.88
C ALA A 272 4.47 7.89 14.40
N LYS A 273 5.60 8.40 14.90
CA LYS A 273 5.79 8.69 16.34
C LYS A 273 4.86 9.78 16.85
N LEU A 274 4.59 10.80 16.03
CA LEU A 274 3.64 11.87 16.40
C LEU A 274 2.21 11.33 16.43
N LEU A 275 1.83 10.48 15.48
CA LEU A 275 0.55 9.79 15.48
C LEU A 275 0.36 8.95 16.76
N ASP A 276 1.34 8.12 17.12
CA ASP A 276 1.30 7.29 18.33
C ASP A 276 1.19 8.11 19.63
N LEU A 277 1.87 9.27 19.69
CA LEU A 277 1.90 10.10 20.88
C LEU A 277 0.69 11.03 21.02
N HIS A 278 0.14 11.51 19.90
CA HIS A 278 -0.81 12.61 19.91
C HIS A 278 -2.11 12.32 19.16
N GLY A 279 -2.16 11.27 18.31
CA GLY A 279 -3.33 10.96 17.47
C GLY A 279 -4.49 10.28 18.21
N GLY A 280 -4.33 9.94 19.48
CA GLY A 280 -5.39 9.37 20.32
C GLY A 280 -5.76 7.94 19.96
N LEU A 281 -4.95 7.22 19.18
CA LEU A 281 -5.22 5.85 18.76
C LEU A 281 -5.20 4.86 19.93
N ARG A 282 -6.09 3.86 19.85
CA ARG A 282 -6.36 2.85 20.86
C ARG A 282 -5.82 1.49 20.41
N LYS A 283 -4.85 0.94 21.10
CA LYS A 283 -4.12 -0.28 20.73
C LYS A 283 -4.97 -1.54 20.69
N ASP A 284 -6.09 -1.54 21.41
CA ASP A 284 -7.00 -2.65 21.55
C ASP A 284 -8.01 -2.77 20.39
N ARG A 285 -8.06 -1.77 19.49
CA ARG A 285 -9.08 -1.75 18.44
C ARG A 285 -8.73 -0.99 17.17
N ASP A 286 -7.92 0.10 17.23
CA ASP A 286 -7.65 0.95 16.08
C ASP A 286 -6.64 0.33 15.10
N VAL A 287 -6.63 0.82 13.87
CA VAL A 287 -5.95 0.21 12.72
C VAL A 287 -4.85 1.13 12.17
N LEU A 288 -3.74 0.55 11.80
CA LEU A 288 -2.58 1.24 11.25
C LEU A 288 -2.45 0.90 9.76
N VAL A 289 -2.70 1.89 8.88
CA VAL A 289 -2.76 1.70 7.42
C VAL A 289 -1.56 2.29 6.68
N PHE A 290 -0.39 2.38 7.32
CA PHE A 290 0.83 2.84 6.67
C PHE A 290 1.14 2.04 5.40
N ASP A 291 1.55 2.74 4.33
CA ASP A 291 1.93 2.12 3.06
C ASP A 291 3.45 1.86 3.02
N PRO A 292 3.90 0.61 2.80
CA PRO A 292 5.34 0.30 2.72
C PRO A 292 6.10 1.09 1.65
N VAL A 293 5.42 1.51 0.58
CA VAL A 293 6.03 2.33 -0.46
C VAL A 293 6.11 3.80 -0.04
N HIS A 294 5.05 4.31 0.61
CA HIS A 294 5.03 5.69 1.06
C HIS A 294 6.04 5.97 2.18
N CYS A 295 6.36 4.97 3.00
CA CYS A 295 7.24 5.11 4.16
C CYS A 295 8.74 4.99 3.84
N TYR A 296 9.23 5.56 2.76
CA TYR A 296 10.61 5.36 2.27
C TYR A 296 10.93 3.90 1.93
N GLY A 297 9.97 3.13 1.47
CA GLY A 297 10.16 1.72 1.19
C GLY A 297 10.05 0.83 2.43
N LEU A 298 10.33 -0.45 2.22
CA LEU A 298 10.19 -1.47 3.25
C LEU A 298 11.08 -1.24 4.48
N PRO A 299 12.35 -0.78 4.37
CA PRO A 299 13.15 -0.49 5.56
C PRO A 299 12.53 0.60 6.46
N GLY A 300 11.95 1.65 5.88
CA GLY A 300 11.25 2.67 6.64
C GLY A 300 9.95 2.15 7.27
N TYR A 301 9.19 1.34 6.54
CA TYR A 301 8.00 0.68 7.05
C TYR A 301 8.32 -0.26 8.23
N LEU A 302 9.41 -1.05 8.13
CA LEU A 302 9.84 -1.93 9.22
C LEU A 302 10.19 -1.14 10.50
N GLN A 303 10.79 0.05 10.37
CA GLN A 303 11.03 0.92 11.53
C GLN A 303 9.73 1.38 12.19
N ILE A 304 8.67 1.63 11.41
CA ILE A 304 7.35 1.99 11.92
C ILE A 304 6.71 0.79 12.62
N VAL A 305 6.72 -0.40 12.01
CA VAL A 305 6.20 -1.62 12.64
C VAL A 305 6.92 -1.91 13.95
N ASP A 306 8.26 -1.82 13.98
CA ASP A 306 9.06 -2.02 15.19
C ASP A 306 8.69 -0.98 16.28
N HIS A 307 8.56 0.29 15.90
CA HIS A 307 8.16 1.34 16.84
C HIS A 307 6.84 1.03 17.56
N PHE A 308 5.80 0.69 16.78
CA PHE A 308 4.48 0.45 17.36
C PHE A 308 4.45 -0.88 18.15
N THR A 309 5.04 -1.95 17.63
CA THR A 309 5.03 -3.26 18.32
C THR A 309 5.82 -3.24 19.62
N THR A 310 6.96 -2.56 19.68
CA THR A 310 7.72 -2.37 20.95
C THR A 310 6.95 -1.54 21.97
N ARG A 311 5.96 -0.77 21.55
CA ARG A 311 5.05 0.00 22.42
C ARG A 311 3.75 -0.75 22.73
N GLY A 312 3.64 -2.01 22.34
CA GLY A 312 2.55 -2.90 22.70
C GLY A 312 1.38 -2.93 21.72
N TRP A 313 1.56 -2.43 20.48
CA TRP A 313 0.59 -2.65 19.41
C TRP A 313 0.70 -4.08 18.89
N PRO A 314 -0.41 -4.78 18.65
CA PRO A 314 -0.38 -6.09 18.07
C PRO A 314 -0.09 -6.02 16.56
N HIS A 315 0.50 -7.08 16.00
CA HIS A 315 0.78 -7.16 14.56
C HIS A 315 -0.48 -7.11 13.69
N ASP A 316 -1.60 -7.62 14.19
CA ASP A 316 -2.88 -7.63 13.47
C ASP A 316 -3.56 -6.26 13.40
N ALA A 317 -3.07 -5.24 14.12
CA ALA A 317 -3.48 -3.86 13.93
C ALA A 317 -2.99 -3.25 12.60
N PHE A 318 -1.99 -3.86 11.94
CA PHE A 318 -1.43 -3.32 10.70
C PHE A 318 -2.15 -3.89 9.47
N TRP A 319 -2.72 -2.98 8.66
CA TRP A 319 -3.42 -3.26 7.41
C TRP A 319 -2.89 -2.32 6.33
N PRO A 320 -1.72 -2.60 5.72
CA PRO A 320 -1.06 -1.66 4.82
C PRO A 320 -1.95 -1.26 3.65
N HIS A 321 -1.99 0.07 3.42
CA HIS A 321 -2.58 0.70 2.25
C HIS A 321 -1.83 0.30 0.96
N GLY A 322 -2.43 0.56 -0.19
CA GLY A 322 -1.83 0.47 -1.52
C GLY A 322 -2.50 -0.53 -2.45
N GLY A 323 -3.14 -1.55 -1.92
CA GLY A 323 -3.95 -2.48 -2.71
C GLY A 323 -3.17 -3.27 -3.75
N HIS A 324 -1.88 -3.55 -3.54
CA HIS A 324 -0.99 -4.16 -4.52
C HIS A 324 -0.30 -5.43 -4.03
N LEU A 325 0.22 -6.25 -4.97
CA LEU A 325 0.86 -7.54 -4.68
C LEU A 325 2.02 -7.44 -3.68
N PHE A 326 2.76 -6.33 -3.68
CA PHE A 326 3.86 -6.12 -2.73
C PHE A 326 3.38 -6.18 -1.28
N CYS A 327 2.25 -5.54 -0.95
CA CYS A 327 1.67 -5.57 0.40
C CYS A 327 1.31 -7.00 0.84
N LEU A 328 0.82 -7.86 -0.07
CA LEU A 328 0.56 -9.26 0.28
C LEU A 328 1.81 -9.97 0.81
N HIS A 329 2.96 -9.76 0.14
CA HIS A 329 4.23 -10.32 0.57
C HIS A 329 4.68 -9.77 1.93
N VAL A 330 4.51 -8.46 2.15
CA VAL A 330 4.86 -7.81 3.42
C VAL A 330 3.99 -8.35 4.56
N VAL A 331 2.67 -8.44 4.35
CA VAL A 331 1.73 -8.99 5.33
C VAL A 331 2.08 -10.44 5.67
N ALA A 332 2.32 -11.28 4.67
CA ALA A 332 2.70 -12.67 4.87
C ALA A 332 4.03 -12.81 5.64
N ALA A 333 5.04 -12.03 5.27
CA ALA A 333 6.36 -12.11 5.89
C ALA A 333 6.35 -11.62 7.34
N LEU A 334 5.57 -10.61 7.67
CA LEU A 334 5.54 -9.98 8.99
C LEU A 334 4.42 -10.54 9.89
N GLY A 335 3.45 -11.27 9.35
CA GLY A 335 2.27 -11.77 10.09
C GLY A 335 1.39 -10.61 10.55
N LEU A 336 1.08 -9.68 9.65
CA LEU A 336 0.21 -8.54 9.91
C LEU A 336 -1.27 -8.94 9.80
N GLY A 337 -2.19 -8.02 10.13
CA GLY A 337 -3.63 -8.27 10.14
C GLY A 337 -4.19 -8.66 8.78
N GLY A 338 -3.80 -7.94 7.73
CA GLY A 338 -4.21 -8.23 6.36
C GLY A 338 -3.77 -7.14 5.39
N ALA A 339 -4.22 -7.20 4.14
CA ALA A 339 -3.86 -6.25 3.08
C ALA A 339 -5.09 -5.69 2.38
N GLU A 340 -5.02 -4.43 2.01
CA GLU A 340 -5.92 -3.85 1.01
C GLU A 340 -5.67 -4.49 -0.36
N ILE A 341 -6.74 -4.72 -1.10
CA ILE A 341 -6.69 -5.07 -2.53
C ILE A 341 -7.70 -4.21 -3.26
N ASN A 342 -7.30 -3.65 -4.42
CA ASN A 342 -8.20 -2.88 -5.26
C ASN A 342 -8.66 -3.75 -6.46
N PRO A 343 -9.72 -4.54 -6.36
CA PRO A 343 -10.06 -5.53 -7.39
C PRO A 343 -10.43 -4.90 -8.73
N PHE A 344 -10.89 -3.66 -8.73
CA PHE A 344 -11.36 -2.97 -9.94
C PHE A 344 -10.64 -1.66 -10.22
N ALA A 345 -10.25 -0.91 -9.18
CA ALA A 345 -9.58 0.38 -9.29
C ALA A 345 -8.07 0.26 -9.56
N PHE A 346 -7.44 1.35 -9.95
CA PHE A 346 -5.99 1.51 -10.12
C PHE A 346 -5.34 0.61 -11.18
N ARG A 347 -6.06 0.38 -12.29
CA ARG A 347 -5.46 -0.30 -13.45
C ARG A 347 -4.23 0.47 -13.96
N PRO A 348 -3.14 -0.24 -14.32
CA PRO A 348 -3.00 -1.70 -14.52
C PRO A 348 -2.56 -2.49 -13.27
N PHE A 349 -2.48 -1.89 -12.08
CA PHE A 349 -1.95 -2.51 -10.84
C PHE A 349 -3.04 -3.05 -9.92
N ARG A 350 -4.25 -3.20 -10.42
CA ARG A 350 -5.41 -3.68 -9.67
C ARG A 350 -5.34 -5.17 -9.32
N GLY A 351 -5.96 -5.54 -8.21
CA GLY A 351 -6.33 -6.91 -7.89
C GLY A 351 -5.15 -7.82 -7.54
N LEU A 352 -5.42 -9.11 -7.70
CA LEU A 352 -4.50 -10.20 -7.43
C LEU A 352 -3.86 -10.71 -8.72
N ALA A 353 -2.88 -11.60 -8.61
CA ALA A 353 -2.34 -12.34 -9.76
C ALA A 353 -3.45 -13.08 -10.52
N ASP A 354 -3.28 -13.25 -11.84
CA ASP A 354 -4.28 -13.90 -12.69
C ASP A 354 -4.59 -15.32 -12.18
N GLY A 355 -5.87 -15.62 -12.02
CA GLY A 355 -6.33 -16.91 -11.50
C GLY A 355 -6.26 -17.07 -9.98
N ALA A 356 -5.71 -16.11 -9.24
CA ALA A 356 -5.80 -16.11 -7.79
C ALA A 356 -7.24 -15.86 -7.35
N MET A 357 -7.68 -16.59 -6.32
CA MET A 357 -9.03 -16.48 -5.77
C MET A 357 -8.98 -15.94 -4.34
N VAL A 358 -10.01 -15.22 -3.98
CA VAL A 358 -10.29 -14.90 -2.57
C VAL A 358 -11.30 -15.94 -2.05
N ALA A 359 -10.98 -16.57 -0.95
CA ALA A 359 -11.85 -17.54 -0.29
C ALA A 359 -12.03 -17.12 1.17
N ALA A 360 -13.27 -16.84 1.56
CA ALA A 360 -13.61 -16.36 2.90
C ALA A 360 -12.72 -15.18 3.37
N GLY A 361 -12.49 -14.20 2.50
CA GLY A 361 -11.65 -13.02 2.80
C GLY A 361 -10.15 -13.29 2.87
N GLN A 362 -9.67 -14.44 2.38
CA GLN A 362 -8.24 -14.76 2.32
C GLN A 362 -7.77 -14.94 0.88
N ALA A 363 -6.56 -14.47 0.58
CA ALA A 363 -5.89 -14.63 -0.70
C ALA A 363 -4.53 -15.31 -0.55
N SER A 364 -4.11 -16.04 -1.60
CA SER A 364 -2.77 -16.63 -1.66
C SER A 364 -1.76 -15.63 -2.20
N VAL A 365 -0.61 -15.54 -1.54
CA VAL A 365 0.54 -14.75 -2.00
C VAL A 365 1.18 -15.45 -3.21
N PRO A 366 1.61 -14.73 -4.27
CA PRO A 366 2.32 -15.32 -5.40
C PRO A 366 3.54 -16.15 -4.98
N GLN A 367 3.69 -17.34 -5.59
CA GLN A 367 4.79 -18.27 -5.27
C GLN A 367 5.97 -18.18 -6.24
N ALA A 368 5.87 -17.37 -7.30
CA ALA A 368 6.98 -17.12 -8.20
C ALA A 368 8.09 -16.31 -7.51
N PRO A 369 9.36 -16.43 -7.94
CA PRO A 369 10.44 -15.60 -7.45
C PRO A 369 10.16 -14.10 -7.63
N GLY A 370 10.46 -13.30 -6.62
CA GLY A 370 10.11 -11.87 -6.58
C GLY A 370 8.71 -11.61 -6.05
N ILE A 371 8.10 -10.52 -6.50
CA ILE A 371 6.73 -10.11 -6.16
C ILE A 371 5.70 -10.87 -7.00
N GLY A 372 6.10 -11.40 -8.15
CA GLY A 372 5.20 -12.12 -9.05
C GLY A 372 4.38 -11.20 -9.95
N PHE A 373 4.86 -10.03 -10.29
CA PHE A 373 4.21 -9.13 -11.26
C PHE A 373 3.98 -9.79 -12.62
N GLU A 374 4.84 -10.73 -13.00
CA GLU A 374 4.73 -11.53 -14.22
C GLU A 374 3.47 -12.41 -14.25
N LEU A 375 2.89 -12.71 -13.09
CA LEU A 375 1.65 -13.48 -12.94
C LEU A 375 0.39 -12.59 -13.07
N HIS A 376 0.53 -11.27 -13.16
CA HIS A 376 -0.57 -10.33 -13.35
C HIS A 376 -0.47 -9.71 -14.75
N ARG A 377 -1.28 -10.17 -15.68
CA ARG A 377 -1.19 -9.84 -17.12
C ARG A 377 -1.19 -8.35 -17.42
N GLU A 378 -2.08 -7.58 -16.78
CA GLU A 378 -2.19 -6.14 -17.02
C GLU A 378 -0.93 -5.40 -16.50
N THR A 379 -0.49 -5.70 -15.29
CA THR A 379 0.73 -5.13 -14.71
C THR A 379 1.96 -5.48 -15.52
N TRP A 380 2.08 -6.76 -15.90
CA TRP A 380 3.20 -7.22 -16.70
C TRP A 380 3.25 -6.58 -18.09
N ALA A 381 2.09 -6.43 -18.73
CA ALA A 381 1.99 -5.72 -20.02
C ALA A 381 2.42 -4.24 -19.88
N ALA A 382 2.04 -3.57 -18.80
CA ALA A 382 2.46 -2.20 -18.54
C ALA A 382 3.98 -2.07 -18.37
N PHE A 383 4.62 -2.95 -17.59
CA PHE A 383 6.08 -2.97 -17.45
C PHE A 383 6.79 -3.25 -18.78
N ARG A 384 6.32 -4.23 -19.56
CA ARG A 384 6.90 -4.51 -20.87
C ARG A 384 6.77 -3.33 -21.83
N THR A 385 5.65 -2.66 -21.83
CA THR A 385 5.44 -1.46 -22.66
C THR A 385 6.37 -0.33 -22.24
N ALA A 386 6.53 -0.12 -20.95
CA ALA A 386 7.39 0.96 -20.42
C ALA A 386 8.88 0.68 -20.66
N PHE A 387 9.35 -0.57 -20.59
CA PHE A 387 10.78 -0.89 -20.55
C PHE A 387 11.29 -1.68 -21.76
N GLY A 388 10.43 -2.03 -22.72
CA GLY A 388 10.84 -2.70 -23.95
C GLY A 388 11.22 -4.16 -23.70
N GLY A 389 10.22 -5.02 -23.42
CA GLY A 389 10.38 -6.46 -23.19
C GLY A 389 9.66 -7.31 -24.20
#